data_6a0d93bf39bfca6136a0d2dc215d94c1
#
_entry.id   6a0d93bf39bfca6136a0d2dc215d94c1
#
_cell.length_a   1.000
_cell.length_b   1.000
_cell.length_c   1.000
_cell.angle_alpha   90.00
_cell.angle_beta   90.00
_cell.angle_gamma   90.00
#
_symmetry.space_group_name_H-M   'P 1'
#
loop_
_entity.id
_entity.type
_entity.pdbx_description
1 polymer ?
#
loop_
_entity_poly.entity_id
_entity_poly.type
_entity_poly.pdbx_seq_one_letter_code
_entity_poly.pdbx_strand_id
1 'polypeptide(L)'
;IFLFNIPTGRGSWEKIKQWIAERQKFHNINISQAGVNKLIDLIGSNFRYLDNELIKLSNYKLDQIIDDKDVEIMVSGIRESSIFELIDSILEKNIINASKLLDQMISSGQNFFSIQQMLSRQVRLIIMTQNLIQTNEPKEIQKKIQVNSSFAFNKILNQSKQFSNKRMKDILKNLLQLDIDIKSGNKTEKEILEKLVYIL
;
A
#
# COMPACT_ATOMS: atom_id res chain seq x y z
N ILE A 1 -14.18 -12.82 -23.61
CA ILE A 1 -13.77 -11.56 -22.96
C ILE A 1 -13.90 -11.79 -21.46
N PHE A 2 -12.79 -11.98 -20.76
CA PHE A 2 -12.80 -12.09 -19.30
C PHE A 2 -12.84 -10.66 -18.75
N LEU A 3 -13.97 -10.28 -18.16
CA LEU A 3 -14.13 -9.02 -17.44
C LEU A 3 -13.46 -9.17 -16.05
N PHE A 4 -12.25 -8.65 -15.89
CA PHE A 4 -11.58 -8.50 -14.60
C PHE A 4 -12.19 -7.30 -13.86
N ASN A 5 -13.35 -7.49 -13.26
CA ASN A 5 -13.89 -6.50 -12.34
C ASN A 5 -13.23 -6.68 -10.97
N ILE A 6 -12.41 -5.70 -10.55
CA ILE A 6 -11.91 -5.64 -9.18
C ILE A 6 -13.13 -5.55 -8.26
N PRO A 7 -13.31 -6.48 -7.30
CA PRO A 7 -14.47 -6.44 -6.41
C PRO A 7 -14.42 -5.16 -5.57
N THR A 8 -15.44 -4.32 -5.71
CA THR A 8 -15.61 -3.10 -4.92
C THR A 8 -16.90 -3.21 -4.10
N GLY A 9 -16.88 -2.76 -2.82
CA GLY A 9 -18.05 -2.70 -1.96
C GLY A 9 -18.19 -3.84 -0.94
N ARG A 10 -19.35 -3.89 -0.23
CA ARG A 10 -19.69 -4.95 0.73
C ARG A 10 -19.63 -6.32 0.05
N GLY A 11 -18.79 -7.21 0.58
CA GLY A 11 -18.57 -8.55 -0.01
C GLY A 11 -17.32 -8.67 -0.89
N SER A 12 -16.53 -7.61 -1.08
CA SER A 12 -15.27 -7.69 -1.80
C SER A 12 -14.26 -8.64 -1.13
N TRP A 13 -14.22 -8.66 0.20
CA TRP A 13 -13.36 -9.54 0.99
C TRP A 13 -13.70 -11.03 0.80
N GLU A 14 -14.98 -11.36 0.76
CA GLU A 14 -15.41 -12.75 0.52
C GLU A 14 -15.02 -13.20 -0.90
N LYS A 15 -15.15 -12.34 -1.89
CA LYS A 15 -14.71 -12.64 -3.26
C LYS A 15 -13.18 -12.82 -3.35
N ILE A 16 -12.41 -11.99 -2.61
CA ILE A 16 -10.95 -12.13 -2.54
C ILE A 16 -10.59 -13.46 -1.88
N LYS A 17 -11.23 -13.82 -0.76
CA LYS A 17 -11.01 -15.10 -0.07
C LYS A 17 -11.35 -16.28 -0.98
N GLN A 18 -12.49 -16.22 -1.68
CA GLN A 18 -12.88 -17.25 -2.64
C GLN A 18 -11.83 -17.40 -3.75
N TRP A 19 -11.37 -16.29 -4.31
CA TRP A 19 -10.32 -16.29 -5.32
C TRP A 19 -9.00 -16.86 -4.78
N ILE A 20 -8.59 -16.48 -3.57
CA ILE A 20 -7.41 -17.06 -2.91
C ILE A 20 -7.59 -18.58 -2.74
N ALA A 21 -8.77 -19.05 -2.33
CA ALA A 21 -9.03 -20.47 -2.19
C ALA A 21 -8.91 -21.25 -3.53
N GLU A 22 -9.33 -20.65 -4.63
CA GLU A 22 -9.13 -21.22 -5.97
C GLU A 22 -7.64 -21.26 -6.34
N ARG A 23 -6.90 -20.18 -6.04
CA ARG A 23 -5.45 -20.10 -6.31
C ARG A 23 -4.64 -21.03 -5.41
N GLN A 24 -5.03 -21.25 -4.16
CA GLN A 24 -4.41 -22.25 -3.30
C GLN A 24 -4.45 -23.64 -3.94
N LYS A 25 -5.59 -24.02 -4.51
CA LYS A 25 -5.72 -25.31 -5.23
C LYS A 25 -4.81 -25.34 -6.46
N PHE A 26 -4.76 -24.23 -7.22
CA PHE A 26 -3.96 -24.14 -8.44
C PHE A 26 -2.44 -24.26 -8.14
N HIS A 27 -1.98 -23.62 -7.07
CA HIS A 27 -0.55 -23.64 -6.67
C HIS A 27 -0.20 -24.80 -5.73
N ASN A 28 -1.17 -25.70 -5.42
CA ASN A 28 -1.02 -26.83 -4.52
C ASN A 28 -0.47 -26.41 -3.14
N ILE A 29 -1.04 -25.36 -2.57
CA ILE A 29 -0.66 -24.84 -1.24
C ILE A 29 -1.83 -24.86 -0.28
N ASN A 30 -1.53 -24.98 1.00
CA ASN A 30 -2.52 -24.93 2.06
C ASN A 30 -2.20 -23.77 3.02
N ILE A 31 -3.04 -22.75 3.04
CA ILE A 31 -2.89 -21.58 3.91
C ILE A 31 -4.01 -21.59 4.92
N SER A 32 -3.68 -21.43 6.20
CA SER A 32 -4.68 -21.33 7.28
C SER A 32 -5.58 -20.11 7.08
N GLN A 33 -6.77 -20.13 7.69
CA GLN A 33 -7.68 -18.96 7.63
C GLN A 33 -7.04 -17.69 8.20
N ALA A 34 -6.19 -17.82 9.24
CA ALA A 34 -5.42 -16.70 9.80
C ALA A 34 -4.40 -16.19 8.79
N GLY A 35 -3.69 -17.08 8.10
CA GLY A 35 -2.76 -16.72 7.02
C GLY A 35 -3.44 -16.04 5.84
N VAL A 36 -4.60 -16.51 5.40
CA VAL A 36 -5.39 -15.86 4.35
C VAL A 36 -5.80 -14.45 4.77
N ASN A 37 -6.29 -14.27 5.99
CA ASN A 37 -6.66 -12.95 6.50
C ASN A 37 -5.44 -12.03 6.54
N LYS A 38 -4.31 -12.51 7.05
CA LYS A 38 -3.05 -11.76 7.10
C LYS A 38 -2.55 -11.37 5.70
N LEU A 39 -2.64 -12.27 4.73
CA LEU A 39 -2.27 -12.01 3.34
C LEU A 39 -3.12 -10.87 2.74
N ILE A 40 -4.42 -10.91 2.97
CA ILE A 40 -5.35 -9.87 2.51
C ILE A 40 -5.07 -8.53 3.22
N ASP A 41 -4.78 -8.56 4.53
CA ASP A 41 -4.45 -7.36 5.30
C ASP A 41 -3.15 -6.68 4.82
N LEU A 42 -2.17 -7.48 4.39
CA LEU A 42 -0.88 -6.97 3.89
C LEU A 42 -0.94 -6.45 2.46
N ILE A 43 -1.71 -7.11 1.58
CA ILE A 43 -1.69 -6.84 0.12
C ILE A 43 -2.96 -6.11 -0.35
N GLY A 44 -4.07 -6.28 0.36
CA GLY A 44 -5.37 -5.75 -0.05
C GLY A 44 -5.98 -6.51 -1.23
N SER A 45 -6.59 -5.78 -2.16
CA SER A 45 -7.36 -6.33 -3.30
C SER A 45 -6.54 -6.43 -4.61
N ASN A 46 -5.24 -6.36 -4.56
CA ASN A 46 -4.41 -6.46 -5.76
C ASN A 46 -4.14 -7.93 -6.11
N PHE A 47 -4.98 -8.51 -6.98
CA PHE A 47 -4.90 -9.92 -7.36
C PHE A 47 -3.56 -10.34 -7.96
N ARG A 48 -2.88 -9.45 -8.70
CA ARG A 48 -1.56 -9.76 -9.28
C ARG A 48 -0.49 -9.90 -8.18
N TYR A 49 -0.51 -9.01 -7.19
CA TYR A 49 0.40 -9.14 -6.04
C TYR A 49 0.04 -10.35 -5.19
N LEU A 50 -1.26 -10.58 -4.93
CA LEU A 50 -1.72 -11.77 -4.21
C LEU A 50 -1.22 -13.05 -4.89
N ASP A 51 -1.32 -13.17 -6.21
CA ASP A 51 -0.87 -14.35 -6.96
C ASP A 51 0.65 -14.56 -6.85
N ASN A 52 1.43 -13.49 -7.02
CA ASN A 52 2.88 -13.56 -6.88
C ASN A 52 3.31 -14.00 -5.46
N GLU A 53 2.62 -13.52 -4.43
CA GLU A 53 2.92 -13.94 -3.06
C GLU A 53 2.48 -15.38 -2.79
N LEU A 54 1.36 -15.83 -3.37
CA LEU A 54 0.94 -17.23 -3.30
C LEU A 54 1.97 -18.16 -3.97
N ILE A 55 2.51 -17.79 -5.13
CA ILE A 55 3.60 -18.52 -5.79
C ILE A 55 4.85 -18.58 -4.88
N LYS A 56 5.20 -17.47 -4.26
CA LYS A 56 6.34 -17.42 -3.34
C LYS A 56 6.13 -18.29 -2.10
N LEU A 57 4.94 -18.24 -1.53
CA LEU A 57 4.56 -19.09 -0.38
C LEU A 57 4.54 -20.57 -0.74
N SER A 58 4.15 -20.95 -1.97
CA SER A 58 4.18 -22.34 -2.43
C SER A 58 5.59 -22.93 -2.49
N ASN A 59 6.60 -22.09 -2.72
CA ASN A 59 8.00 -22.51 -2.74
C ASN A 59 8.65 -22.47 -1.34
N TYR A 60 8.02 -21.82 -0.37
CA TYR A 60 8.58 -21.68 0.98
C TYR A 60 8.32 -22.89 1.85
N LYS A 61 7.11 -23.42 1.85
CA LYS A 61 6.70 -24.55 2.69
C LYS A 61 5.95 -25.58 1.82
N LEU A 62 6.69 -26.59 1.36
CA LEU A 62 6.11 -27.69 0.60
C LEU A 62 5.33 -28.61 1.56
N ASP A 63 4.10 -28.97 1.19
CA ASP A 63 3.23 -29.93 1.89
C ASP A 63 2.92 -29.61 3.38
N GLN A 64 3.11 -28.37 3.82
CA GLN A 64 2.78 -27.93 5.17
C GLN A 64 1.74 -26.78 5.13
N ILE A 65 1.03 -26.62 6.25
CA ILE A 65 0.11 -25.50 6.41
C ILE A 65 0.91 -24.22 6.67
N ILE A 66 0.64 -23.21 5.85
CA ILE A 66 1.21 -21.85 5.97
C ILE A 66 0.31 -21.06 6.93
N ASP A 67 0.86 -20.62 8.04
CA ASP A 67 0.14 -19.82 9.03
C ASP A 67 0.34 -18.31 8.83
N ASP A 68 -0.22 -17.49 9.72
CA ASP A 68 -0.11 -16.05 9.69
C ASP A 68 1.32 -15.54 9.95
N LYS A 69 2.12 -16.28 10.72
CA LYS A 69 3.54 -15.96 10.98
C LYS A 69 4.39 -16.21 9.73
N ASP A 70 4.15 -17.32 9.05
CA ASP A 70 4.81 -17.62 7.78
C ASP A 70 4.52 -16.53 6.75
N VAL A 71 3.24 -16.12 6.66
CA VAL A 71 2.83 -15.01 5.78
C VAL A 71 3.52 -13.71 6.20
N GLU A 72 3.62 -13.41 7.49
CA GLU A 72 4.30 -12.20 7.98
C GLU A 72 5.79 -12.16 7.64
N ILE A 73 6.46 -13.31 7.68
CA ILE A 73 7.89 -13.44 7.34
C ILE A 73 8.11 -13.36 5.84
N MET A 74 7.30 -14.08 5.07
CA MET A 74 7.54 -14.28 3.64
C MET A 74 6.94 -13.20 2.75
N VAL A 75 5.79 -12.64 3.14
CA VAL A 75 5.12 -11.61 2.38
C VAL A 75 5.81 -10.26 2.63
N SER A 76 6.83 -10.01 1.85
CA SER A 76 7.52 -8.72 1.77
C SER A 76 6.75 -7.73 0.89
N GLY A 77 5.44 -7.72 1.02
CA GLY A 77 4.62 -6.64 0.46
C GLY A 77 5.01 -5.31 1.10
N ILE A 78 4.83 -4.21 0.39
CA ILE A 78 4.84 -2.90 1.04
C ILE A 78 3.79 -2.99 2.13
N ARG A 79 4.19 -3.16 3.38
CA ARG A 79 3.26 -3.04 4.50
C ARG A 79 2.61 -1.68 4.30
N GLU A 80 1.29 -1.63 4.24
CA GLU A 80 0.61 -0.33 4.27
C GLU A 80 1.17 0.52 5.43
N SER A 81 1.55 -0.14 6.54
CA SER A 81 2.27 0.48 7.65
C SER A 81 3.55 1.19 7.23
N SER A 82 4.37 0.62 6.35
CA SER A 82 5.64 1.23 5.91
C SER A 82 5.41 2.50 5.09
N ILE A 83 4.35 2.54 4.27
CA ILE A 83 3.97 3.77 3.54
C ILE A 83 3.47 4.84 4.51
N PHE A 84 2.66 4.46 5.52
CA PHE A 84 2.21 5.42 6.54
C PHE A 84 3.39 5.99 7.33
N GLU A 85 4.33 5.13 7.76
CA GLU A 85 5.53 5.54 8.48
C GLU A 85 6.44 6.42 7.63
N LEU A 86 6.58 6.11 6.34
CA LEU A 86 7.34 6.92 5.40
C LEU A 86 6.70 8.31 5.25
N ILE A 87 5.39 8.38 5.09
CA ILE A 87 4.68 9.66 5.01
C ILE A 87 4.81 10.44 6.32
N ASP A 88 4.63 9.80 7.47
CA ASP A 88 4.80 10.45 8.77
C ASP A 88 6.22 11.05 8.88
N SER A 89 7.26 10.27 8.54
CA SER A 89 8.65 10.73 8.56
C SER A 89 8.91 11.92 7.62
N ILE A 90 8.33 11.88 6.42
CA ILE A 90 8.40 12.97 5.44
C ILE A 90 7.74 14.24 5.97
N LEU A 91 6.54 14.09 6.53
CA LEU A 91 5.75 15.21 7.03
C LEU A 91 6.36 15.84 8.28
N GLU A 92 7.01 15.04 9.13
CA GLU A 92 7.75 15.44 10.31
C GLU A 92 9.16 15.97 9.98
N LYS A 93 9.55 15.94 8.69
CA LYS A 93 10.90 16.29 8.21
C LYS A 93 12.01 15.43 8.84
N ASN A 94 11.68 14.21 9.21
CA ASN A 94 12.65 13.24 9.71
C ASN A 94 13.33 12.53 8.54
N ILE A 95 14.29 13.25 7.92
CA ILE A 95 15.03 12.81 6.73
C ILE A 95 15.71 11.46 6.96
N ILE A 96 16.30 11.27 8.13
CA ILE A 96 17.06 10.06 8.47
C ILE A 96 16.13 8.84 8.45
N ASN A 97 14.98 8.94 9.10
CA ASN A 97 14.02 7.84 9.14
C ASN A 97 13.36 7.60 7.77
N ALA A 98 13.04 8.66 7.03
CA ALA A 98 12.49 8.55 5.68
C ALA A 98 13.47 7.83 4.73
N SER A 99 14.77 8.19 4.75
CA SER A 99 15.80 7.50 3.95
C SER A 99 15.91 6.03 4.31
N LYS A 100 15.98 5.72 5.63
CA LYS A 100 16.05 4.34 6.11
C LYS A 100 14.87 3.49 5.64
N LEU A 101 13.66 4.03 5.72
CA LEU A 101 12.44 3.33 5.27
C LEU A 101 12.46 3.11 3.76
N LEU A 102 12.88 4.10 2.96
CA LEU A 102 13.03 3.96 1.52
C LEU A 102 14.05 2.89 1.15
N ASP A 103 15.22 2.90 1.78
CA ASP A 103 16.26 1.89 1.56
C ASP A 103 15.76 0.47 1.90
N GLN A 104 15.01 0.32 3.00
CA GLN A 104 14.40 -0.95 3.36
C GLN A 104 13.38 -1.42 2.32
N MET A 105 12.54 -0.52 1.81
CA MET A 105 11.55 -0.84 0.79
C MET A 105 12.22 -1.29 -0.52
N ILE A 106 13.27 -0.61 -0.95
CA ILE A 106 14.03 -0.94 -2.17
C ILE A 106 14.78 -2.26 -1.98
N SER A 107 15.46 -2.44 -0.85
CA SER A 107 16.21 -3.67 -0.52
C SER A 107 15.28 -4.89 -0.43
N SER A 108 14.00 -4.70 -0.10
CA SER A 108 12.97 -5.76 -0.15
C SER A 108 12.43 -6.04 -1.56
N GLY A 109 13.04 -5.46 -2.61
CA GLY A 109 12.69 -5.71 -4.01
C GLY A 109 11.57 -4.84 -4.56
N GLN A 110 11.20 -3.77 -3.85
CA GLN A 110 10.20 -2.84 -4.36
C GLN A 110 10.83 -1.89 -5.35
N ASN A 111 10.15 -1.68 -6.48
CA ASN A 111 10.61 -0.67 -7.41
C ASN A 111 10.12 0.73 -6.99
N PHE A 112 10.90 1.72 -7.33
CA PHE A 112 10.63 3.11 -7.03
C PHE A 112 9.24 3.58 -7.50
N PHE A 113 8.79 3.17 -8.68
CA PHE A 113 7.48 3.56 -9.22
C PHE A 113 6.32 3.09 -8.34
N SER A 114 6.43 1.88 -7.79
CA SER A 114 5.42 1.35 -6.86
C SER A 114 5.35 2.18 -5.59
N ILE A 115 6.51 2.52 -5.02
CA ILE A 115 6.60 3.37 -3.82
C ILE A 115 5.99 4.74 -4.10
N GLN A 116 6.36 5.38 -5.19
CA GLN A 116 5.86 6.69 -5.60
C GLN A 116 4.34 6.70 -5.84
N GLN A 117 3.81 5.67 -6.51
CA GLN A 117 2.36 5.54 -6.71
C GLN A 117 1.61 5.40 -5.38
N MET A 118 2.16 4.61 -4.44
CA MET A 118 1.56 4.45 -3.12
C MET A 118 1.60 5.74 -2.31
N LEU A 119 2.72 6.47 -2.33
CA LEU A 119 2.82 7.79 -1.70
C LEU A 119 1.80 8.76 -2.29
N SER A 120 1.72 8.84 -3.62
CA SER A 120 0.77 9.71 -4.32
C SER A 120 -0.68 9.34 -4.00
N ARG A 121 -0.99 8.05 -3.91
CA ARG A 121 -2.31 7.57 -3.50
C ARG A 121 -2.63 8.00 -2.07
N GLN A 122 -1.68 7.79 -1.15
CA GLN A 122 -1.88 8.11 0.27
C GLN A 122 -2.09 9.62 0.48
N VAL A 123 -1.27 10.47 -0.15
CA VAL A 123 -1.44 11.93 -0.08
C VAL A 123 -2.80 12.35 -0.63
N ARG A 124 -3.25 11.76 -1.73
CA ARG A 124 -4.61 12.04 -2.26
C ARG A 124 -5.70 11.63 -1.29
N LEU A 125 -5.60 10.49 -0.63
CA LEU A 125 -6.56 10.04 0.37
C LEU A 125 -6.62 10.99 1.57
N ILE A 126 -5.46 11.50 2.02
CA ILE A 126 -5.40 12.53 3.08
C ILE A 126 -6.13 13.80 2.64
N ILE A 127 -5.86 14.32 1.45
CA ILE A 127 -6.53 15.53 0.91
C ILE A 127 -8.03 15.32 0.79
N MET A 128 -8.47 14.17 0.26
CA MET A 128 -9.89 13.84 0.16
C MET A 128 -10.55 13.79 1.54
N THR A 129 -9.89 13.20 2.51
CA THR A 129 -10.38 13.14 3.89
C THR A 129 -10.49 14.53 4.49
N GLN A 130 -9.50 15.41 4.31
CA GLN A 130 -9.54 16.79 4.77
C GLN A 130 -10.75 17.58 4.21
N ASN A 131 -11.10 17.34 2.95
CA ASN A 131 -12.25 18.01 2.34
C ASN A 131 -13.59 17.45 2.84
N LEU A 132 -13.64 16.20 3.28
CA LEU A 132 -14.86 15.53 3.71
C LEU A 132 -15.12 15.63 5.21
N ILE A 133 -14.09 15.84 6.03
CA ILE A 133 -14.17 15.75 7.49
C ILE A 133 -15.09 16.80 8.12
N GLN A 134 -15.32 17.92 7.42
CA GLN A 134 -16.20 19.00 7.92
C GLN A 134 -17.69 18.72 7.72
N THR A 135 -18.04 17.84 6.77
CA THR A 135 -19.42 17.66 6.33
C THR A 135 -19.92 16.21 6.39
N ASN A 136 -19.05 15.27 6.76
CA ASN A 136 -19.40 13.84 6.74
C ASN A 136 -18.93 13.13 8.00
N GLU A 137 -19.70 12.14 8.41
CA GLU A 137 -19.32 11.22 9.48
C GLU A 137 -18.19 10.27 9.06
N PRO A 138 -17.35 9.80 10.00
CA PRO A 138 -16.20 8.94 9.69
C PRO A 138 -16.52 7.72 8.81
N LYS A 139 -17.65 7.05 9.05
CA LYS A 139 -18.10 5.89 8.26
C LYS A 139 -18.42 6.26 6.81
N GLU A 140 -18.98 7.44 6.58
CA GLU A 140 -19.27 7.95 5.25
C GLU A 140 -18.00 8.34 4.51
N ILE A 141 -17.05 8.98 5.21
CA ILE A 141 -15.74 9.32 4.68
C ILE A 141 -15.04 8.04 4.22
N GLN A 142 -14.94 7.04 5.09
CA GLN A 142 -14.31 5.75 4.78
C GLN A 142 -14.88 5.12 3.51
N LYS A 143 -16.21 5.15 3.36
CA LYS A 143 -16.90 4.65 2.17
C LYS A 143 -16.57 5.48 0.91
N LYS A 144 -16.57 6.81 1.02
CA LYS A 144 -16.31 7.73 -0.09
C LYS A 144 -14.88 7.63 -0.61
N ILE A 145 -13.89 7.47 0.30
CA ILE A 145 -12.48 7.30 -0.08
C ILE A 145 -12.13 5.85 -0.43
N GLN A 146 -13.08 4.92 -0.33
CA GLN A 146 -12.95 3.51 -0.69
C GLN A 146 -11.82 2.77 0.06
N VAL A 147 -11.62 3.08 1.34
CA VAL A 147 -10.64 2.42 2.20
C VAL A 147 -11.36 1.40 3.07
N ASN A 148 -11.13 0.11 2.81
CA ASN A 148 -11.84 -0.98 3.51
C ASN A 148 -11.22 -1.31 4.88
N SER A 149 -9.91 -1.12 5.04
CA SER A 149 -9.20 -1.37 6.29
C SER A 149 -9.49 -0.26 7.31
N SER A 150 -10.03 -0.62 8.46
CA SER A 150 -10.25 0.33 9.57
C SER A 150 -8.93 0.88 10.10
N PHE A 151 -7.86 0.09 10.10
CA PHE A 151 -6.52 0.52 10.48
C PHE A 151 -6.02 1.61 9.52
N ALA A 152 -6.06 1.35 8.22
CA ALA A 152 -5.63 2.30 7.20
C ALA A 152 -6.47 3.60 7.26
N PHE A 153 -7.79 3.47 7.44
CA PHE A 153 -8.67 4.62 7.56
C PHE A 153 -8.33 5.49 8.79
N ASN A 154 -8.11 4.88 9.95
CA ASN A 154 -7.72 5.60 11.16
C ASN A 154 -6.37 6.33 11.00
N LYS A 155 -5.40 5.73 10.33
CA LYS A 155 -4.12 6.38 10.00
C LYS A 155 -4.35 7.60 9.10
N ILE A 156 -5.09 7.45 8.00
CA ILE A 156 -5.43 8.55 7.09
C ILE A 156 -6.16 9.67 7.83
N LEU A 157 -7.14 9.33 8.67
CA LEU A 157 -7.91 10.29 9.44
C LEU A 157 -7.01 11.09 10.40
N ASN A 158 -6.07 10.43 11.08
CA ASN A 158 -5.11 11.09 11.95
C ASN A 158 -4.17 12.01 11.16
N GLN A 159 -3.59 11.53 10.08
CA GLN A 159 -2.74 12.34 9.19
C GLN A 159 -3.49 13.54 8.61
N SER A 160 -4.78 13.39 8.26
CA SER A 160 -5.60 14.49 7.75
C SER A 160 -5.83 15.62 8.76
N LYS A 161 -5.77 15.33 10.05
CA LYS A 161 -5.90 16.32 11.12
C LYS A 161 -4.56 17.00 11.49
N GLN A 162 -3.44 16.30 11.30
CA GLN A 162 -2.13 16.77 11.72
C GLN A 162 -1.50 17.77 10.75
N PHE A 163 -1.81 17.63 9.45
CA PHE A 163 -1.12 18.39 8.41
C PHE A 163 -2.06 19.29 7.63
N SER A 164 -1.54 20.46 7.17
CA SER A 164 -2.35 21.39 6.41
C SER A 164 -2.61 20.91 4.98
N ASN A 165 -3.77 21.27 4.43
CA ASN A 165 -4.15 20.96 3.05
C ASN A 165 -3.15 21.54 2.04
N LYS A 166 -2.61 22.75 2.32
CA LYS A 166 -1.56 23.36 1.51
C LYS A 166 -0.32 22.47 1.42
N ARG A 167 0.17 21.98 2.58
CA ARG A 167 1.35 21.08 2.64
C ARG A 167 1.11 19.80 1.83
N MET A 168 -0.07 19.19 1.96
CA MET A 168 -0.43 17.98 1.20
C MET A 168 -0.45 18.24 -0.31
N LYS A 169 -0.99 19.38 -0.75
CA LYS A 169 -0.99 19.77 -2.17
C LYS A 169 0.42 20.01 -2.72
N ASP A 170 1.29 20.62 -1.92
CA ASP A 170 2.68 20.87 -2.33
C ASP A 170 3.45 19.55 -2.49
N ILE A 171 3.27 18.61 -1.56
CA ILE A 171 3.82 17.25 -1.66
C ILE A 171 3.30 16.54 -2.91
N LEU A 172 2.00 16.61 -3.19
CA LEU A 172 1.43 15.98 -4.38
C LEU A 172 1.99 16.56 -5.68
N LYS A 173 2.23 17.89 -5.74
CA LYS A 173 2.89 18.55 -6.89
C LYS A 173 4.33 18.05 -7.06
N ASN A 174 5.07 17.93 -5.95
CA ASN A 174 6.44 17.44 -6.00
C ASN A 174 6.51 15.97 -6.47
N LEU A 175 5.60 15.12 -5.99
CA LEU A 175 5.48 13.74 -6.46
C LEU A 175 5.14 13.66 -7.96
N LEU A 176 4.27 14.53 -8.45
CA LEU A 176 3.95 14.62 -9.87
C LEU A 176 5.18 15.06 -10.69
N GLN A 177 5.94 16.05 -10.23
CA GLN A 177 7.15 16.49 -10.91
C GLN A 177 8.20 15.38 -10.97
N LEU A 178 8.36 14.62 -9.91
CA LEU A 178 9.23 13.44 -9.90
C LEU A 178 8.78 12.38 -10.91
N ASP A 179 7.49 12.14 -11.05
CA ASP A 179 6.94 11.20 -12.04
C ASP A 179 7.26 11.64 -13.48
N ILE A 180 7.14 12.95 -13.76
CA ILE A 180 7.50 13.53 -15.04
C ILE A 180 9.00 13.43 -15.30
N ASP A 181 9.84 13.78 -14.33
CA ASP A 181 11.31 13.76 -14.44
C ASP A 181 11.82 12.34 -14.77
N ILE A 182 11.20 11.30 -14.16
CA ILE A 182 11.54 9.89 -14.45
C ILE A 182 11.12 9.50 -15.87
N LYS A 183 9.87 9.75 -16.22
CA LYS A 183 9.29 9.33 -17.51
C LYS A 183 9.92 10.02 -18.69
N SER A 184 10.43 11.23 -18.50
CA SER A 184 11.17 11.99 -19.52
C SER A 184 12.66 11.61 -19.59
N GLY A 185 13.16 10.72 -18.71
CA GLY A 185 14.57 10.35 -18.67
C GLY A 185 15.52 11.43 -18.17
N ASN A 186 14.98 12.52 -17.60
CA ASN A 186 15.77 13.66 -17.14
C ASN A 186 16.57 13.38 -15.87
N LYS A 187 16.26 12.28 -15.15
CA LYS A 187 16.92 11.93 -13.90
C LYS A 187 16.98 10.42 -13.71
N THR A 188 18.05 9.98 -13.05
CA THR A 188 18.22 8.59 -12.62
C THR A 188 17.35 8.28 -11.39
N GLU A 189 17.02 7.00 -11.18
CA GLU A 189 16.30 6.55 -9.97
C GLU A 189 16.98 7.03 -8.68
N LYS A 190 18.32 7.04 -8.63
CA LYS A 190 19.10 7.47 -7.47
C LYS A 190 18.90 8.95 -7.17
N GLU A 191 19.00 9.83 -8.17
CA GLU A 191 18.78 11.27 -8.01
C GLU A 191 17.34 11.59 -7.57
N ILE A 192 16.41 10.74 -7.95
CA ILE A 192 15.00 10.89 -7.58
C ILE A 192 14.75 10.45 -6.16
N LEU A 193 15.38 9.36 -5.72
CA LEU A 193 15.32 8.91 -4.33
C LEU A 193 15.90 9.97 -3.37
N GLU A 194 17.05 10.52 -3.70
CA GLU A 194 17.63 11.62 -2.96
C GLU A 194 16.66 12.82 -2.91
N LYS A 195 16.08 13.19 -4.04
CA LYS A 195 15.08 14.27 -4.08
C LYS A 195 13.81 13.95 -3.30
N LEU A 196 13.30 12.72 -3.36
CA LEU A 196 12.08 12.32 -2.64
C LEU A 196 12.22 12.62 -1.14
N VAL A 197 13.40 12.41 -0.56
CA VAL A 197 13.67 12.66 0.85
C VAL A 197 13.83 14.15 1.18
N TYR A 198 14.34 14.95 0.24
CA TYR A 198 14.61 16.38 0.48
C TYR A 198 13.46 17.32 0.06
N ILE A 199 12.64 16.90 -0.88
CA ILE A 199 11.55 17.75 -1.45
C ILE A 199 10.25 17.60 -0.65
N LEU A 200 10.10 16.51 0.05
CA LEU A 200 8.94 16.21 0.87
C LEU A 200 9.13 16.70 2.28
#